data_1a7ad9197b13a5c32b0b9098425852f0
#
_entry.id   1a7ad9197b13a5c32b0b9098425852f0
#
_cell.length_a   1.000
_cell.length_b   1.000
_cell.length_c   1.000
_cell.angle_alpha   90.00
_cell.angle_beta   90.00
_cell.angle_gamma   90.00
#
_symmetry.space_group_name_H-M   'P 1'
#
loop_
_entity.id
_entity.type
_entity.pdbx_description
1 polymer ?
#
loop_
_entity_poly.entity_id
_entity_poly.type
_entity_poly.pdbx_seq_one_letter_code
_entity_poly.pdbx_strand_id
1 'polypeptide(L)'
;LASTKDRMDEYHQYAGVAKTIGVDVKFLTPQQVKEIWPLCHTDDLVGAIQHPEDGYIQPADLTQALATGARNRGAEIYRNTTVLSMRQTKDGWIVETDKGSIECEHVISCSGNFARQTGEMVGLDIPVIPVEHQYIVTEPHPEIQKRKKEGLPEMGVLRDSDSRWYMREEAGGLILGPYEDGAPACYVEGPSKDSEYELFQEDLDRLAPHIEGAIHRVPAFGEVGVKKVYNGAICYTPDGNPIVGPAWGLKNFWINEGHSFGITAAGGAGWQLAEWIVDGEPTIDMLGVEPRRYG
;
A
#
# COMPACT_ATOMS: atom_id res chain seq x y z
N LEU A 1 10.46 -13.27 -7.46
CA LEU A 1 11.20 -14.53 -7.58
C LEU A 1 10.24 -15.71 -7.53
N ALA A 2 10.59 -16.83 -8.15
CA ALA A 2 9.87 -18.09 -8.09
C ALA A 2 10.84 -19.22 -7.70
N SER A 3 10.64 -19.81 -6.54
CA SER A 3 11.40 -20.96 -6.04
C SER A 3 10.76 -22.29 -6.42
N THR A 4 9.51 -22.26 -6.91
CA THR A 4 8.76 -23.44 -7.32
C THR A 4 8.24 -23.33 -8.76
N LYS A 5 7.97 -24.48 -9.37
CA LYS A 5 7.32 -24.52 -10.68
C LYS A 5 5.89 -23.94 -10.62
N ASP A 6 5.14 -24.24 -9.57
CA ASP A 6 3.76 -23.75 -9.38
C ASP A 6 3.74 -22.22 -9.34
N ARG A 7 4.71 -21.60 -8.64
CA ARG A 7 4.86 -20.14 -8.63
C ARG A 7 5.18 -19.59 -10.03
N MET A 8 5.99 -20.28 -10.78
CA MET A 8 6.32 -19.86 -12.14
C MET A 8 5.12 -19.98 -13.08
N ASP A 9 4.30 -21.03 -12.94
CA ASP A 9 3.06 -21.21 -13.70
C ASP A 9 2.04 -20.12 -13.37
N GLU A 10 1.94 -19.71 -12.10
CA GLU A 10 1.13 -18.57 -11.66
C GLU A 10 1.61 -17.25 -12.31
N TYR A 11 2.93 -17.05 -12.40
CA TYR A 11 3.48 -15.87 -13.08
C TYR A 11 3.19 -15.87 -14.59
N HIS A 12 3.14 -17.03 -15.24
CA HIS A 12 2.69 -17.11 -16.63
C HIS A 12 1.22 -16.70 -16.81
N GLN A 13 0.35 -17.11 -15.88
CA GLN A 13 -1.06 -16.67 -15.88
C GLN A 13 -1.16 -15.16 -15.65
N TYR A 14 -0.45 -14.65 -14.66
CA TYR A 14 -0.38 -13.22 -14.37
C TYR A 14 0.09 -12.41 -15.59
N ALA A 15 1.14 -12.84 -16.27
CA ALA A 15 1.65 -12.17 -17.47
C ALA A 15 0.63 -12.12 -18.61
N GLY A 16 -0.23 -13.15 -18.71
CA GLY A 16 -1.38 -13.14 -19.62
C GLY A 16 -2.38 -12.02 -19.30
N VAL A 17 -2.71 -11.85 -18.03
CA VAL A 17 -3.58 -10.75 -17.57
C VAL A 17 -2.90 -9.39 -17.77
N ALA A 18 -1.65 -9.23 -17.35
CA ALA A 18 -0.87 -8.00 -17.51
C ALA A 18 -0.85 -7.51 -18.96
N LYS A 19 -0.68 -8.42 -19.91
CA LYS A 19 -0.73 -8.11 -21.33
C LYS A 19 -2.06 -7.52 -21.79
N THR A 20 -3.19 -7.94 -21.22
CA THR A 20 -4.52 -7.41 -21.60
C THR A 20 -4.72 -5.96 -21.21
N ILE A 21 -3.99 -5.48 -20.21
CA ILE A 21 -4.03 -4.11 -19.70
C ILE A 21 -2.81 -3.28 -20.10
N GLY A 22 -1.96 -3.82 -21.01
CA GLY A 22 -0.80 -3.10 -21.54
C GLY A 22 0.39 -3.01 -20.59
N VAL A 23 0.46 -3.86 -19.56
CA VAL A 23 1.60 -3.92 -18.64
C VAL A 23 2.65 -4.89 -19.18
N ASP A 24 3.88 -4.39 -19.36
CA ASP A 24 5.00 -5.21 -19.85
C ASP A 24 5.60 -6.06 -18.72
N VAL A 25 5.76 -7.34 -18.99
CA VAL A 25 6.33 -8.32 -18.04
C VAL A 25 7.44 -9.11 -18.75
N LYS A 26 8.60 -9.21 -18.13
CA LYS A 26 9.71 -10.03 -18.60
C LYS A 26 9.93 -11.24 -17.71
N PHE A 27 10.12 -12.40 -18.32
CA PHE A 27 10.57 -13.60 -17.62
C PHE A 27 12.08 -13.61 -17.54
N LEU A 28 12.61 -13.92 -16.36
CA LEU A 28 14.05 -13.96 -16.10
C LEU A 28 14.49 -15.37 -15.69
N THR A 29 15.63 -15.79 -16.21
CA THR A 29 16.36 -16.95 -15.70
C THR A 29 17.04 -16.61 -14.37
N PRO A 30 17.41 -17.62 -13.54
CA PRO A 30 18.19 -17.38 -12.32
C PRO A 30 19.48 -16.60 -12.55
N GLN A 31 20.14 -16.83 -13.68
CA GLN A 31 21.34 -16.10 -14.07
C GLN A 31 21.06 -14.60 -14.32
N GLN A 32 19.97 -14.29 -15.00
CA GLN A 32 19.55 -12.89 -15.23
C GLN A 32 19.13 -12.21 -13.94
N VAL A 33 18.50 -12.94 -12.99
CA VAL A 33 18.24 -12.42 -11.64
C VAL A 33 19.55 -12.05 -10.96
N LYS A 34 20.57 -12.91 -11.03
CA LYS A 34 21.89 -12.65 -10.44
C LYS A 34 22.59 -11.43 -11.04
N GLU A 35 22.39 -11.15 -12.32
CA GLU A 35 22.93 -9.95 -12.98
C GLU A 35 22.27 -8.67 -12.48
N ILE A 36 20.95 -8.68 -12.25
CA ILE A 36 20.18 -7.54 -11.72
C ILE A 36 20.39 -7.39 -10.20
N TRP A 37 20.43 -8.50 -9.48
CA TRP A 37 20.60 -8.59 -8.04
C TRP A 37 21.82 -9.43 -7.65
N PRO A 38 23.05 -8.88 -7.74
CA PRO A 38 24.28 -9.63 -7.49
C PRO A 38 24.39 -10.22 -6.08
N LEU A 39 23.70 -9.65 -5.10
CA LEU A 39 23.69 -10.13 -3.71
C LEU A 39 22.68 -11.27 -3.48
N CYS A 40 21.83 -11.58 -4.46
CA CYS A 40 20.81 -12.62 -4.36
C CYS A 40 21.41 -14.01 -4.54
N HIS A 41 21.02 -14.97 -3.70
CA HIS A 41 21.22 -16.41 -3.91
C HIS A 41 20.17 -16.89 -4.92
N THR A 42 20.59 -17.58 -5.97
CA THR A 42 19.73 -17.93 -7.11
C THR A 42 19.73 -19.40 -7.49
N ASP A 43 20.52 -20.25 -6.81
CA ASP A 43 20.73 -21.65 -7.20
C ASP A 43 19.47 -22.53 -7.05
N ASP A 44 18.56 -22.13 -6.19
CA ASP A 44 17.28 -22.78 -5.90
C ASP A 44 16.08 -22.14 -6.64
N LEU A 45 16.34 -21.13 -7.48
CA LEU A 45 15.27 -20.48 -8.23
C LEU A 45 14.93 -21.26 -9.51
N VAL A 46 13.64 -21.33 -9.81
CA VAL A 46 13.11 -21.75 -11.12
C VAL A 46 13.18 -20.61 -12.13
N GLY A 47 12.95 -19.39 -11.67
CA GLY A 47 12.98 -18.16 -12.47
C GLY A 47 12.42 -16.97 -11.72
N ALA A 48 12.10 -15.93 -12.47
CA ALA A 48 11.45 -14.74 -11.94
C ALA A 48 10.63 -14.02 -13.02
N ILE A 49 9.84 -13.05 -12.58
CA ILE A 49 9.26 -12.03 -13.46
C ILE A 49 9.81 -10.67 -13.08
N GLN A 50 9.89 -9.78 -14.05
CA GLN A 50 10.27 -8.38 -13.87
C GLN A 50 9.23 -7.48 -14.51
N HIS A 51 8.88 -6.42 -13.81
CA HIS A 51 8.18 -5.25 -14.35
C HIS A 51 9.23 -4.16 -14.61
N PRO A 52 9.65 -3.94 -15.87
CA PRO A 52 10.78 -3.05 -16.16
C PRO A 52 10.52 -1.58 -15.84
N GLU A 53 9.26 -1.18 -15.87
CA GLU A 53 8.83 0.21 -15.64
C GLU A 53 8.35 0.46 -14.21
N ASP A 54 8.38 -0.59 -13.37
CA ASP A 54 7.99 -0.47 -11.96
C ASP A 54 9.16 0.02 -11.09
N GLY A 55 8.84 0.45 -9.88
CA GLY A 55 9.84 0.98 -8.96
C GLY A 55 9.28 1.23 -7.58
N TYR A 56 9.90 2.14 -6.86
CA TYR A 56 9.42 2.62 -5.57
C TYR A 56 9.41 4.15 -5.53
N ILE A 57 8.63 4.71 -4.65
CA ILE A 57 8.48 6.14 -4.47
C ILE A 57 8.44 6.47 -2.98
N GLN A 58 8.86 7.70 -2.64
CA GLN A 58 8.67 8.22 -1.28
C GLN A 58 7.19 8.62 -1.08
N PRO A 59 6.45 7.95 -0.18
CA PRO A 59 5.02 8.17 -0.01
C PRO A 59 4.63 9.61 0.32
N ALA A 60 5.41 10.27 1.17
CA ALA A 60 5.17 11.66 1.55
C ALA A 60 5.32 12.60 0.36
N ASP A 61 6.33 12.40 -0.47
CA ASP A 61 6.58 13.25 -1.66
C ASP A 61 5.47 13.07 -2.70
N LEU A 62 5.03 11.83 -2.94
CA LEU A 62 3.89 11.55 -3.80
C LEU A 62 2.63 12.26 -3.32
N THR A 63 2.32 12.15 -2.03
CA THR A 63 1.16 12.81 -1.41
C THR A 63 1.22 14.33 -1.58
N GLN A 64 2.39 14.95 -1.35
CA GLN A 64 2.56 16.38 -1.52
C GLN A 64 2.49 16.80 -3.00
N ALA A 65 2.99 15.99 -3.92
CA ALA A 65 2.88 16.25 -5.36
C ALA A 65 1.42 16.24 -5.82
N LEU A 66 0.64 15.24 -5.41
CA LEU A 66 -0.79 15.16 -5.71
C LEU A 66 -1.58 16.32 -5.08
N ALA A 67 -1.29 16.66 -3.82
CA ALA A 67 -1.91 17.81 -3.14
C ALA A 67 -1.58 19.14 -3.86
N THR A 68 -0.35 19.31 -4.33
CA THR A 68 0.05 20.48 -5.11
C THR A 68 -0.68 20.53 -6.45
N GLY A 69 -0.79 19.40 -7.14
CA GLY A 69 -1.54 19.28 -8.38
C GLY A 69 -3.02 19.62 -8.21
N ALA A 70 -3.65 19.18 -7.11
CA ALA A 70 -5.03 19.48 -6.77
C ALA A 70 -5.22 21.00 -6.50
N ARG A 71 -4.36 21.61 -5.67
CA ARG A 71 -4.41 23.07 -5.40
C ARG A 71 -4.26 23.90 -6.66
N ASN A 72 -3.36 23.52 -7.57
CA ASN A 72 -3.15 24.23 -8.84
C ASN A 72 -4.39 24.17 -9.76
N ARG A 73 -5.32 23.28 -9.48
CA ARG A 73 -6.61 23.14 -10.17
C ARG A 73 -7.79 23.71 -9.38
N GLY A 74 -7.52 24.42 -8.27
CA GLY A 74 -8.55 25.10 -7.47
C GLY A 74 -9.08 24.31 -6.30
N ALA A 75 -8.56 23.12 -5.99
CA ALA A 75 -8.95 22.41 -4.77
C ALA A 75 -8.39 23.10 -3.52
N GLU A 76 -9.21 23.26 -2.52
CA GLU A 76 -8.83 23.79 -1.20
C GLU A 76 -8.48 22.63 -0.27
N ILE A 77 -7.37 22.73 0.46
CA ILE A 77 -6.92 21.72 1.41
C ILE A 77 -6.73 22.36 2.78
N TYR A 78 -7.56 21.96 3.70
CA TYR A 78 -7.56 22.46 5.09
C TYR A 78 -6.91 21.42 6.00
N ARG A 79 -5.70 21.71 6.45
CA ARG A 79 -4.98 20.89 7.44
C ARG A 79 -5.42 21.25 8.85
N ASN A 80 -5.21 20.32 9.80
CA ASN A 80 -5.58 20.52 11.20
C ASN A 80 -7.06 20.95 11.36
N THR A 81 -7.92 20.30 10.59
CA THR A 81 -9.37 20.57 10.58
C THR A 81 -10.06 19.23 10.71
N THR A 82 -10.65 18.99 11.86
CA THR A 82 -11.27 17.71 12.23
C THR A 82 -12.75 17.74 11.90
N VAL A 83 -13.23 16.74 11.15
CA VAL A 83 -14.67 16.51 10.94
C VAL A 83 -15.26 15.94 12.23
N LEU A 84 -16.30 16.58 12.73
CA LEU A 84 -16.97 16.21 13.98
C LEU A 84 -18.27 15.45 13.76
N SER A 85 -19.01 15.79 12.69
CA SER A 85 -20.23 15.10 12.29
C SER A 85 -20.59 15.42 10.84
N MET A 86 -21.43 14.57 10.26
CA MET A 86 -21.96 14.76 8.92
C MET A 86 -23.45 14.51 8.91
N ARG A 87 -24.20 15.33 8.18
CA ARG A 87 -25.64 15.21 8.08
C ARG A 87 -26.11 15.39 6.65
N GLN A 88 -26.83 14.40 6.15
CA GLN A 88 -27.45 14.47 4.83
C GLN A 88 -28.56 15.50 4.81
N THR A 89 -28.66 16.25 3.71
CA THR A 89 -29.74 17.20 3.42
C THR A 89 -30.54 16.74 2.19
N LYS A 90 -31.50 17.47 1.75
CA LYS A 90 -32.26 17.18 0.53
C LYS A 90 -31.35 17.16 -0.72
N ASP A 91 -30.39 18.11 -0.77
CA ASP A 91 -29.62 18.40 -1.98
C ASP A 91 -28.13 18.08 -1.84
N GLY A 92 -27.68 17.64 -0.66
CA GLY A 92 -26.28 17.31 -0.41
C GLY A 92 -26.01 17.00 1.05
N TRP A 93 -24.95 17.58 1.59
CA TRP A 93 -24.44 17.31 2.93
C TRP A 93 -24.04 18.58 3.67
N ILE A 94 -24.15 18.53 4.98
CA ILE A 94 -23.50 19.49 5.90
C ILE A 94 -22.46 18.71 6.69
N VAL A 95 -21.21 19.16 6.59
CA VAL A 95 -20.05 18.61 7.31
C VAL A 95 -19.64 19.61 8.38
N GLU A 96 -19.80 19.24 9.64
CA GLU A 96 -19.38 20.06 10.77
C GLU A 96 -17.92 19.75 11.10
N THR A 97 -17.12 20.79 11.26
CA THR A 97 -15.72 20.68 11.66
C THR A 97 -15.44 21.51 12.92
N ASP A 98 -14.27 21.30 13.51
CA ASP A 98 -13.79 22.12 14.64
C ASP A 98 -13.51 23.58 14.27
N LYS A 99 -13.65 23.95 12.99
CA LYS A 99 -13.39 25.30 12.46
C LYS A 99 -14.56 25.91 11.69
N GLY A 100 -15.68 25.22 11.64
CA GLY A 100 -16.89 25.69 10.97
C GLY A 100 -17.53 24.61 10.12
N SER A 101 -18.65 24.95 9.48
CA SER A 101 -19.47 24.04 8.69
C SER A 101 -19.20 24.21 7.20
N ILE A 102 -19.26 23.09 6.47
CA ILE A 102 -19.13 23.04 5.01
C ILE A 102 -20.44 22.47 4.44
N GLU A 103 -21.05 23.17 3.51
CA GLU A 103 -22.12 22.64 2.68
C GLU A 103 -21.58 22.15 1.36
N CYS A 104 -21.90 20.90 0.97
CA CYS A 104 -21.40 20.29 -0.26
C CYS A 104 -22.42 19.31 -0.87
N GLU A 105 -22.29 19.06 -2.17
CA GLU A 105 -23.12 18.07 -2.88
C GLU A 105 -22.68 16.64 -2.57
N HIS A 106 -21.37 16.39 -2.53
CA HIS A 106 -20.78 15.07 -2.36
C HIS A 106 -19.82 15.06 -1.18
N VAL A 107 -19.80 13.95 -0.47
CA VAL A 107 -18.76 13.62 0.52
C VAL A 107 -18.01 12.39 0.07
N ILE A 108 -16.69 12.43 0.13
CA ILE A 108 -15.83 11.28 -0.15
C ILE A 108 -15.04 10.96 1.12
N SER A 109 -15.27 9.77 1.68
CA SER A 109 -14.51 9.28 2.83
C SER A 109 -13.19 8.68 2.34
N CYS A 110 -12.05 9.24 2.81
CA CYS A 110 -10.69 8.77 2.56
C CYS A 110 -9.91 8.80 3.88
N SER A 111 -10.50 8.30 4.95
CA SER A 111 -10.06 8.51 6.32
C SER A 111 -9.11 7.42 6.86
N GLY A 112 -8.79 6.40 6.05
CA GLY A 112 -7.79 5.38 6.36
C GLY A 112 -8.09 4.62 7.65
N ASN A 113 -7.24 4.70 8.66
CA ASN A 113 -7.45 4.03 9.95
C ASN A 113 -8.71 4.50 10.68
N PHE A 114 -9.27 5.65 10.32
CA PHE A 114 -10.51 6.21 10.88
C PHE A 114 -11.77 5.84 10.08
N ALA A 115 -11.66 4.95 9.09
CA ALA A 115 -12.77 4.61 8.18
C ALA A 115 -14.06 4.20 8.90
N ARG A 116 -13.95 3.35 9.93
CA ARG A 116 -15.11 2.92 10.73
C ARG A 116 -15.79 4.09 11.44
N GLN A 117 -15.00 4.91 12.15
CA GLN A 117 -15.52 6.08 12.88
C GLN A 117 -16.16 7.11 11.93
N THR A 118 -15.57 7.29 10.74
CA THR A 118 -16.16 8.16 9.71
C THR A 118 -17.47 7.57 9.18
N GLY A 119 -17.55 6.26 8.96
CA GLY A 119 -18.78 5.57 8.59
C GLY A 119 -19.87 5.68 9.64
N GLU A 120 -19.54 5.52 10.92
CA GLU A 120 -20.46 5.64 12.04
C GLU A 120 -21.15 7.02 12.10
N MET A 121 -20.47 8.10 11.70
CA MET A 121 -21.05 9.44 11.62
C MET A 121 -22.28 9.52 10.70
N VAL A 122 -22.37 8.60 9.73
CA VAL A 122 -23.45 8.56 8.73
C VAL A 122 -24.26 7.25 8.79
N GLY A 123 -24.05 6.45 9.83
CA GLY A 123 -24.79 5.19 10.05
C GLY A 123 -24.31 4.02 9.19
N LEU A 124 -23.09 4.06 8.70
CA LEU A 124 -22.44 2.97 7.98
C LEU A 124 -21.45 2.21 8.87
N ASP A 125 -21.42 0.90 8.76
CA ASP A 125 -20.37 0.04 9.30
C ASP A 125 -19.39 -0.31 8.17
N ILE A 126 -18.33 0.49 8.02
CA ILE A 126 -17.31 0.26 6.98
C ILE A 126 -16.35 -0.83 7.48
N PRO A 127 -16.24 -1.99 6.79
CA PRO A 127 -15.49 -3.13 7.28
C PRO A 127 -13.98 -2.96 7.03
N VAL A 128 -13.37 -1.98 7.68
CA VAL A 128 -11.94 -1.72 7.66
C VAL A 128 -11.40 -1.90 9.07
N ILE A 129 -10.45 -2.82 9.23
CA ILE A 129 -9.74 -3.04 10.50
C ILE A 129 -8.25 -2.90 10.25
N PRO A 130 -7.56 -1.97 10.92
CA PRO A 130 -6.12 -1.89 10.86
C PRO A 130 -5.47 -3.08 11.56
N VAL A 131 -4.35 -3.54 10.98
CA VAL A 131 -3.46 -4.53 11.59
C VAL A 131 -2.06 -3.96 11.71
N GLU A 132 -1.29 -4.46 12.66
CA GLU A 132 0.12 -4.12 12.75
C GLU A 132 0.88 -4.68 11.55
N HIS A 133 1.83 -3.89 11.04
CA HIS A 133 2.71 -4.31 9.97
C HIS A 133 4.10 -3.76 10.17
N GLN A 134 5.10 -4.60 10.01
CA GLN A 134 6.47 -4.24 10.33
C GLN A 134 7.36 -4.23 9.08
N TYR A 135 8.42 -3.42 9.14
CA TYR A 135 9.56 -3.54 8.24
C TYR A 135 10.86 -3.20 8.95
N ILE A 136 11.95 -3.75 8.43
CA ILE A 136 13.30 -3.62 9.01
C ILE A 136 14.15 -2.77 8.07
N VAL A 137 14.89 -1.82 8.65
CA VAL A 137 15.98 -1.10 7.98
C VAL A 137 17.30 -1.54 8.61
N THR A 138 18.26 -1.95 7.79
CA THR A 138 19.59 -2.35 8.25
C THR A 138 20.53 -1.17 8.37
N GLU A 139 21.64 -1.37 9.09
CA GLU A 139 22.82 -0.54 8.96
C GLU A 139 23.38 -0.60 7.52
N PRO A 140 24.18 0.39 7.11
CA PRO A 140 24.79 0.39 5.78
C PRO A 140 25.66 -0.84 5.51
N HIS A 141 25.53 -1.41 4.31
CA HIS A 141 26.29 -2.58 3.89
C HIS A 141 27.47 -2.18 2.99
N PRO A 142 28.71 -2.73 3.22
CA PRO A 142 29.89 -2.35 2.45
C PRO A 142 29.77 -2.52 0.94
N GLU A 143 29.17 -3.63 0.46
CA GLU A 143 29.01 -3.88 -0.98
C GLU A 143 28.02 -2.90 -1.61
N ILE A 144 26.95 -2.52 -0.93
CA ILE A 144 25.99 -1.51 -1.43
C ILE A 144 26.68 -0.15 -1.54
N GLN A 145 27.45 0.22 -0.52
CA GLN A 145 28.22 1.48 -0.56
C GLN A 145 29.28 1.48 -1.65
N LYS A 146 29.94 0.32 -1.89
CA LYS A 146 30.90 0.16 -2.97
C LYS A 146 30.23 0.33 -4.32
N ARG A 147 29.11 -0.36 -4.58
CA ARG A 147 28.33 -0.22 -5.82
C ARG A 147 27.96 1.23 -6.10
N LYS A 148 27.51 1.94 -5.09
CA LYS A 148 27.17 3.38 -5.19
C LYS A 148 28.39 4.23 -5.54
N LYS A 149 29.56 3.97 -4.93
CA LYS A 149 30.80 4.68 -5.24
C LYS A 149 31.30 4.43 -6.65
N GLU A 150 31.05 3.23 -7.17
CA GLU A 150 31.40 2.81 -8.54
C GLU A 150 30.39 3.34 -9.58
N GLY A 151 29.34 4.02 -9.17
CA GLY A 151 28.30 4.56 -10.05
C GLY A 151 27.42 3.48 -10.68
N LEU A 152 27.37 2.27 -10.09
CA LEU A 152 26.49 1.20 -10.55
C LEU A 152 25.02 1.54 -10.23
N PRO A 153 24.08 1.11 -11.07
CA PRO A 153 22.67 1.33 -10.81
C PRO A 153 22.22 0.66 -9.51
N GLU A 154 21.24 1.27 -8.86
CA GLU A 154 20.55 0.68 -7.71
C GLU A 154 19.89 -0.64 -8.12
N MET A 155 19.95 -1.64 -7.25
CA MET A 155 19.24 -2.88 -7.45
C MET A 155 17.74 -2.64 -7.32
N GLY A 156 16.93 -3.14 -8.26
CA GLY A 156 15.49 -2.96 -8.24
C GLY A 156 14.82 -3.57 -7.01
N VAL A 157 13.54 -3.31 -6.82
CA VAL A 157 12.78 -3.95 -5.73
C VAL A 157 12.72 -5.45 -5.97
N LEU A 158 13.25 -6.22 -5.03
CA LEU A 158 13.22 -7.68 -5.03
C LEU A 158 12.00 -8.15 -4.23
N ARG A 159 11.22 -9.06 -4.80
CA ARG A 159 10.11 -9.70 -4.09
C ARG A 159 10.27 -11.20 -4.11
N ASP A 160 10.28 -11.83 -2.93
CA ASP A 160 10.18 -13.28 -2.76
C ASP A 160 8.76 -13.63 -2.31
N SER A 161 7.94 -14.02 -3.28
CA SER A 161 6.52 -14.30 -3.03
C SER A 161 6.30 -15.59 -2.24
N ASP A 162 7.22 -16.56 -2.37
CA ASP A 162 7.13 -17.82 -1.63
C ASP A 162 7.46 -17.63 -0.14
N SER A 163 8.40 -16.74 0.16
CA SER A 163 8.77 -16.35 1.54
C SER A 163 8.01 -15.11 2.05
N ARG A 164 7.16 -14.52 1.21
CA ARG A 164 6.27 -13.39 1.52
C ARG A 164 6.96 -12.17 2.09
N TRP A 165 7.98 -11.67 1.38
CA TRP A 165 8.64 -10.41 1.70
C TRP A 165 9.11 -9.69 0.42
N TYR A 166 9.42 -8.40 0.58
CA TYR A 166 10.15 -7.61 -0.41
C TYR A 166 11.41 -6.99 0.21
N MET A 167 12.38 -6.68 -0.66
CA MET A 167 13.64 -6.05 -0.26
C MET A 167 14.07 -5.02 -1.31
N ARG A 168 14.70 -3.94 -0.88
CA ARG A 168 15.37 -2.97 -1.74
C ARG A 168 16.51 -2.28 -1.01
N GLU A 169 17.32 -1.53 -1.73
CA GLU A 169 18.30 -0.64 -1.12
C GLU A 169 17.62 0.51 -0.37
N GLU A 170 18.16 0.87 0.80
CA GLU A 170 17.69 1.98 1.62
C GLU A 170 18.86 2.57 2.40
N ALA A 171 19.15 3.87 2.20
CA ALA A 171 20.17 4.63 2.94
C ALA A 171 21.56 3.95 3.00
N GLY A 172 21.93 3.21 1.95
CA GLY A 172 23.20 2.47 1.84
C GLY A 172 23.19 1.10 2.50
N GLY A 173 22.08 0.66 3.04
CA GLY A 173 21.76 -0.68 3.53
C GLY A 173 20.57 -1.27 2.79
N LEU A 174 19.80 -2.11 3.46
CA LEU A 174 18.64 -2.79 2.93
C LEU A 174 17.40 -2.52 3.78
N ILE A 175 16.25 -2.51 3.15
CA ILE A 175 14.94 -2.58 3.81
C ILE A 175 14.34 -3.96 3.51
N LEU A 176 13.82 -4.62 4.54
CA LEU A 176 13.03 -5.84 4.43
C LEU A 176 11.60 -5.55 4.89
N GLY A 177 10.62 -5.73 4.01
CA GLY A 177 9.20 -5.61 4.34
C GLY A 177 8.51 -6.96 4.18
N PRO A 178 8.29 -7.70 5.27
CA PRO A 178 7.57 -8.97 5.25
C PRO A 178 6.05 -8.75 5.18
N TYR A 179 5.34 -9.77 4.74
CA TYR A 179 3.90 -9.92 4.94
C TYR A 179 3.67 -10.98 6.01
N GLU A 180 3.58 -10.51 7.25
CA GLU A 180 3.59 -11.33 8.45
C GLU A 180 2.30 -12.15 8.60
N ASP A 181 2.44 -13.42 8.99
CA ASP A 181 1.30 -14.20 9.46
C ASP A 181 0.95 -13.83 10.91
N GLY A 182 -0.33 -13.78 11.22
CA GLY A 182 -0.81 -13.55 12.57
C GLY A 182 -0.56 -12.13 13.09
N ALA A 183 -0.36 -11.16 12.21
CA ALA A 183 -0.30 -9.75 12.59
C ALA A 183 -1.57 -9.36 13.37
N PRO A 184 -1.46 -8.80 14.58
CA PRO A 184 -2.63 -8.52 15.40
C PRO A 184 -3.43 -7.33 14.85
N ALA A 185 -4.75 -7.42 15.00
CA ALA A 185 -5.61 -6.26 14.78
C ALA A 185 -5.27 -5.17 15.79
N CYS A 186 -5.19 -3.95 15.32
CA CYS A 186 -5.02 -2.75 16.14
C CYS A 186 -6.16 -1.76 15.87
N TYR A 187 -6.37 -0.81 16.77
CA TYR A 187 -7.44 0.19 16.63
C TYR A 187 -8.82 -0.43 16.31
N VAL A 188 -9.15 -1.57 16.92
CA VAL A 188 -10.43 -2.27 16.67
C VAL A 188 -11.64 -1.37 16.95
N GLU A 189 -11.54 -0.50 17.97
CA GLU A 189 -12.52 0.53 18.29
C GLU A 189 -12.21 1.88 17.61
N GLY A 190 -11.29 1.89 16.63
CA GLY A 190 -10.75 3.08 16.00
C GLY A 190 -9.57 3.68 16.75
N PRO A 191 -8.70 4.45 16.06
CA PRO A 191 -7.62 5.19 16.70
C PRO A 191 -8.15 6.27 17.62
N SER A 192 -7.34 6.69 18.60
CA SER A 192 -7.63 7.89 19.40
C SER A 192 -7.75 9.12 18.48
N LYS A 193 -8.60 10.08 18.86
CA LYS A 193 -8.75 11.35 18.11
C LYS A 193 -7.45 12.14 18.01
N ASP A 194 -6.57 11.95 18.98
CA ASP A 194 -5.26 12.62 19.04
C ASP A 194 -4.12 11.73 18.52
N SER A 195 -4.44 10.61 17.85
CA SER A 195 -3.48 9.69 17.27
C SER A 195 -2.76 10.32 16.09
N GLU A 196 -1.47 10.55 16.23
CA GLU A 196 -0.59 11.07 15.18
C GLU A 196 0.74 10.30 15.19
N TYR A 197 1.17 9.78 14.02
CA TYR A 197 2.49 9.16 13.84
C TYR A 197 2.81 8.03 14.84
N GLU A 198 1.79 7.33 15.32
CA GLU A 198 1.97 6.23 16.26
C GLU A 198 2.66 5.05 15.60
N LEU A 199 3.68 4.55 16.30
CA LEU A 199 4.34 3.29 15.99
C LEU A 199 4.15 2.36 17.20
N PHE A 200 3.92 1.08 16.90
CA PHE A 200 3.83 0.05 17.93
C PHE A 200 5.22 -0.48 18.29
N GLN A 201 5.29 -1.22 19.39
CA GLN A 201 6.50 -1.95 19.73
C GLN A 201 6.80 -3.00 18.67
N GLU A 202 8.07 -3.16 18.34
CA GLU A 202 8.52 -4.22 17.45
C GLU A 202 8.29 -5.62 18.05
N ASP A 203 7.93 -6.55 17.19
CA ASP A 203 7.78 -7.97 17.49
C ASP A 203 8.74 -8.78 16.60
N LEU A 204 9.90 -9.08 17.16
CA LEU A 204 10.96 -9.80 16.45
C LEU A 204 10.62 -11.28 16.25
N ASP A 205 9.77 -11.87 17.10
CA ASP A 205 9.36 -13.27 16.96
C ASP A 205 8.50 -13.45 15.71
N ARG A 206 7.61 -12.50 15.41
CA ARG A 206 6.86 -12.49 14.13
C ARG A 206 7.75 -12.27 12.92
N LEU A 207 8.82 -11.52 13.09
CA LEU A 207 9.77 -11.23 12.00
C LEU A 207 10.74 -12.37 11.71
N ALA A 208 11.03 -13.21 12.70
CA ALA A 208 12.09 -14.22 12.63
C ALA A 208 12.01 -15.12 11.38
N PRO A 209 10.88 -15.72 11.00
CA PRO A 209 10.81 -16.58 9.81
C PRO A 209 11.13 -15.81 8.50
N HIS A 210 10.74 -14.55 8.44
CA HIS A 210 11.00 -13.69 7.27
C HIS A 210 12.47 -13.24 7.22
N ILE A 211 13.08 -12.98 8.38
CA ILE A 211 14.51 -12.67 8.51
C ILE A 211 15.33 -13.87 8.03
N GLU A 212 15.01 -15.08 8.48
CA GLU A 212 15.68 -16.31 8.05
C GLU A 212 15.57 -16.52 6.55
N GLY A 213 14.38 -16.38 5.97
CA GLY A 213 14.15 -16.47 4.54
C GLY A 213 14.91 -15.37 3.75
N ALA A 214 14.94 -14.16 4.28
CA ALA A 214 15.68 -13.05 3.67
C ALA A 214 17.19 -13.29 3.70
N ILE A 215 17.75 -13.79 4.79
CA ILE A 215 19.20 -14.16 4.90
C ILE A 215 19.53 -15.29 3.93
N HIS A 216 18.67 -16.30 3.83
CA HIS A 216 18.87 -17.38 2.85
C HIS A 216 18.94 -16.83 1.43
N ARG A 217 18.02 -15.94 1.06
CA ARG A 217 17.93 -15.37 -0.29
C ARG A 217 18.97 -14.28 -0.57
N VAL A 218 19.26 -13.45 0.41
CA VAL A 218 20.21 -12.33 0.33
C VAL A 218 21.12 -12.38 1.55
N PRO A 219 22.20 -13.19 1.54
CA PRO A 219 23.09 -13.37 2.70
C PRO A 219 23.62 -12.05 3.28
N ALA A 220 23.87 -11.06 2.44
CA ALA A 220 24.28 -9.71 2.84
C ALA A 220 23.33 -9.04 3.85
N PHE A 221 22.06 -9.43 3.88
CA PHE A 221 21.09 -8.93 4.87
C PHE A 221 21.46 -9.36 6.30
N GLY A 222 22.05 -10.55 6.47
CA GLY A 222 22.51 -11.06 7.77
C GLY A 222 23.91 -10.60 8.18
N GLU A 223 24.64 -9.87 7.32
CA GLU A 223 26.03 -9.43 7.59
C GLU A 223 26.11 -8.08 8.31
N VAL A 224 24.98 -7.39 8.47
CA VAL A 224 24.90 -6.07 9.10
C VAL A 224 23.83 -6.02 10.19
N GLY A 225 23.96 -5.08 11.11
CA GLY A 225 22.99 -4.89 12.19
C GLY A 225 21.66 -4.30 11.72
N VAL A 226 20.64 -4.49 12.52
CA VAL A 226 19.35 -3.80 12.38
C VAL A 226 19.51 -2.37 12.90
N LYS A 227 19.26 -1.41 12.03
CA LYS A 227 19.25 0.02 12.39
C LYS A 227 17.93 0.40 13.05
N LYS A 228 16.82 -0.07 12.50
CA LYS A 228 15.49 0.22 13.04
C LYS A 228 14.44 -0.77 12.51
N VAL A 229 13.51 -1.10 13.38
CA VAL A 229 12.24 -1.74 13.03
C VAL A 229 11.14 -0.68 13.11
N TYR A 230 10.25 -0.68 12.14
CA TYR A 230 9.05 0.14 12.16
C TYR A 230 7.85 -0.79 12.24
N ASN A 231 6.96 -0.56 13.19
CA ASN A 231 5.71 -1.28 13.33
C ASN A 231 4.57 -0.26 13.34
N GLY A 232 3.72 -0.29 12.34
CA GLY A 232 2.64 0.68 12.16
C GLY A 232 1.35 0.03 11.72
N ALA A 233 0.25 0.78 11.82
CA ALA A 233 -1.06 0.33 11.38
C ALA A 233 -1.18 0.37 9.85
N ILE A 234 -1.73 -0.70 9.27
CA ILE A 234 -2.12 -0.77 7.87
C ILE A 234 -3.57 -1.24 7.76
N CYS A 235 -4.38 -0.57 6.94
CA CYS A 235 -5.80 -0.85 6.79
C CYS A 235 -6.04 -2.12 5.98
N TYR A 236 -6.87 -3.02 6.50
CA TYR A 236 -7.37 -4.18 5.77
C TYR A 236 -8.89 -4.23 5.75
N THR A 237 -9.39 -4.75 4.65
CA THR A 237 -10.77 -5.19 4.46
C THR A 237 -10.84 -6.71 4.56
N PRO A 238 -12.01 -7.34 4.70
CA PRO A 238 -12.11 -8.80 4.79
C PRO A 238 -11.54 -9.58 3.62
N ASP A 239 -11.57 -9.01 2.41
CA ASP A 239 -11.04 -9.64 1.18
C ASP A 239 -9.69 -9.07 0.73
N GLY A 240 -9.14 -8.10 1.46
CA GLY A 240 -7.88 -7.44 1.14
C GLY A 240 -7.96 -6.40 0.02
N ASN A 241 -9.09 -6.26 -0.67
CA ASN A 241 -9.27 -5.25 -1.70
C ASN A 241 -9.79 -3.94 -1.09
N PRO A 242 -9.43 -2.77 -1.63
CA PRO A 242 -9.98 -1.51 -1.16
C PRO A 242 -11.49 -1.42 -1.39
N ILE A 243 -12.14 -0.48 -0.74
CA ILE A 243 -13.56 -0.17 -0.91
C ILE A 243 -13.63 1.16 -1.66
N VAL A 244 -14.06 1.13 -2.92
CA VAL A 244 -14.08 2.32 -3.79
C VAL A 244 -15.41 2.41 -4.52
N GLY A 245 -16.18 3.48 -4.27
CA GLY A 245 -17.46 3.69 -4.95
C GLY A 245 -18.54 4.34 -4.08
N PRO A 246 -19.81 4.37 -4.56
CA PRO A 246 -20.91 4.95 -3.83
C PRO A 246 -21.29 4.11 -2.61
N ALA A 247 -21.51 4.77 -1.48
CA ALA A 247 -21.99 4.10 -0.27
C ALA A 247 -23.40 3.55 -0.44
N TRP A 248 -23.66 2.43 0.20
CA TRP A 248 -25.02 1.86 0.21
C TRP A 248 -25.97 2.68 1.08
N GLY A 249 -27.17 2.92 0.60
CA GLY A 249 -28.22 3.61 1.32
C GLY A 249 -28.05 5.13 1.50
N LEU A 250 -26.98 5.73 1.04
CA LEU A 250 -26.70 7.15 1.14
C LEU A 250 -26.51 7.79 -0.26
N LYS A 251 -27.21 8.89 -0.49
CA LYS A 251 -27.05 9.65 -1.72
C LYS A 251 -25.81 10.54 -1.64
N ASN A 252 -24.96 10.50 -2.67
CA ASN A 252 -23.79 11.36 -2.82
C ASN A 252 -22.75 11.23 -1.68
N PHE A 253 -22.73 10.08 -1.01
CA PHE A 253 -21.64 9.68 -0.11
C PHE A 253 -20.81 8.59 -0.78
N TRP A 254 -19.50 8.78 -0.81
CA TRP A 254 -18.57 7.92 -1.51
C TRP A 254 -17.52 7.39 -0.55
N ILE A 255 -17.06 6.18 -0.81
CA ILE A 255 -16.05 5.49 0.01
C ILE A 255 -14.81 5.28 -0.84
N ASN A 256 -13.65 5.57 -0.30
CA ASN A 256 -12.34 5.26 -0.86
C ASN A 256 -11.40 4.86 0.29
N GLU A 257 -11.59 3.66 0.82
CA GLU A 257 -11.03 3.21 2.08
C GLU A 257 -10.40 1.82 1.98
N GLY A 258 -9.70 1.39 3.03
CA GLY A 258 -9.19 0.01 3.15
C GLY A 258 -8.04 -0.31 2.22
N HIS A 259 -7.22 0.66 1.89
CA HIS A 259 -6.08 0.50 0.99
C HIS A 259 -4.87 -0.10 1.71
N SER A 260 -4.75 -1.43 1.76
CA SER A 260 -3.53 -2.11 2.22
C SER A 260 -2.35 -1.89 1.25
N PHE A 261 -2.62 -1.62 -0.03
CA PHE A 261 -1.64 -1.26 -1.07
C PHE A 261 -1.80 0.20 -1.49
N GLY A 262 -1.88 1.11 -0.52
CA GLY A 262 -2.30 2.50 -0.73
C GLY A 262 -1.58 3.22 -1.87
N ILE A 263 -0.25 3.17 -1.90
CA ILE A 263 0.55 3.85 -2.94
C ILE A 263 0.28 3.24 -4.32
N THR A 264 0.26 1.93 -4.43
CA THR A 264 0.04 1.22 -5.71
C THR A 264 -1.36 1.48 -6.27
N ALA A 265 -2.38 1.51 -5.41
CA ALA A 265 -3.77 1.64 -5.81
C ALA A 265 -4.26 3.09 -5.95
N ALA A 266 -3.62 4.04 -5.27
CA ALA A 266 -4.14 5.41 -5.12
C ALA A 266 -4.42 6.13 -6.44
N GLY A 267 -3.53 5.99 -7.42
CA GLY A 267 -3.69 6.63 -8.72
C GLY A 267 -4.94 6.16 -9.45
N GLY A 268 -5.10 4.84 -9.58
CA GLY A 268 -6.26 4.23 -10.25
C GLY A 268 -7.56 4.44 -9.47
N ALA A 269 -7.54 4.21 -8.16
CA ALA A 269 -8.72 4.38 -7.31
C ALA A 269 -9.24 5.82 -7.33
N GLY A 270 -8.35 6.79 -7.16
CA GLY A 270 -8.71 8.20 -7.18
C GLY A 270 -9.24 8.65 -8.54
N TRP A 271 -8.62 8.21 -9.63
CA TRP A 271 -9.06 8.51 -10.98
C TRP A 271 -10.44 7.92 -11.27
N GLN A 272 -10.62 6.62 -11.07
CA GLN A 272 -11.88 5.95 -11.37
C GLN A 272 -13.03 6.47 -10.50
N LEU A 273 -12.76 6.79 -9.24
CA LEU A 273 -13.77 7.39 -8.36
C LEU A 273 -14.16 8.81 -8.84
N ALA A 274 -13.20 9.61 -9.29
CA ALA A 274 -13.48 10.94 -9.81
C ALA A 274 -14.35 10.89 -11.08
N GLU A 275 -14.04 10.01 -12.04
CA GLU A 275 -14.86 9.76 -13.22
C GLU A 275 -16.27 9.29 -12.81
N TRP A 276 -16.37 8.35 -11.90
CA TRP A 276 -17.66 7.85 -11.42
C TRP A 276 -18.54 8.95 -10.81
N ILE A 277 -17.94 9.87 -10.06
CA ILE A 277 -18.67 11.01 -9.48
C ILE A 277 -19.12 12.00 -10.54
N VAL A 278 -18.26 12.30 -11.52
CA VAL A 278 -18.51 13.35 -12.54
C VAL A 278 -19.37 12.84 -13.70
N ASP A 279 -19.07 11.64 -14.19
CA ASP A 279 -19.67 11.08 -15.40
C ASP A 279 -20.81 10.10 -15.08
N GLY A 280 -20.96 9.70 -13.82
CA GLY A 280 -22.01 8.80 -13.34
C GLY A 280 -21.64 7.31 -13.39
N GLU A 281 -20.53 6.94 -14.04
CA GLU A 281 -20.03 5.57 -14.13
C GLU A 281 -18.50 5.54 -14.26
N PRO A 282 -17.83 4.49 -13.75
CA PRO A 282 -16.41 4.31 -13.95
C PRO A 282 -16.11 3.79 -15.37
N THR A 283 -14.89 4.02 -15.87
CA THR A 283 -14.48 3.55 -17.21
C THR A 283 -13.96 2.11 -17.22
N ILE A 284 -13.74 1.52 -16.04
CA ILE A 284 -13.35 0.12 -15.88
C ILE A 284 -14.29 -0.61 -14.93
N ASP A 285 -14.25 -1.94 -14.95
CA ASP A 285 -15.00 -2.76 -14.00
C ASP A 285 -14.48 -2.56 -12.58
N MET A 286 -15.34 -2.01 -11.71
CA MET A 286 -15.06 -1.76 -10.29
C MET A 286 -15.72 -2.79 -9.35
N LEU A 287 -16.35 -3.84 -9.86
CA LEU A 287 -17.12 -4.79 -9.06
C LEU A 287 -16.31 -5.39 -7.91
N GLY A 288 -15.02 -5.69 -8.14
CA GLY A 288 -14.13 -6.25 -7.14
C GLY A 288 -13.75 -5.32 -5.98
N VAL A 289 -14.04 -4.01 -6.10
CA VAL A 289 -13.73 -2.99 -5.08
C VAL A 289 -14.96 -2.18 -4.66
N GLU A 290 -16.08 -2.39 -5.31
CA GLU A 290 -17.31 -1.64 -5.09
C GLU A 290 -17.90 -1.92 -3.69
N PRO A 291 -18.35 -0.87 -2.95
CA PRO A 291 -18.79 -1.02 -1.55
C PRO A 291 -19.91 -2.04 -1.33
N ARG A 292 -20.87 -2.16 -2.28
CA ARG A 292 -22.03 -3.04 -2.17
C ARG A 292 -21.70 -4.53 -2.14
N ARG A 293 -20.44 -4.92 -2.43
CA ARG A 293 -19.99 -6.31 -2.26
C ARG A 293 -20.03 -6.78 -0.79
N TYR A 294 -20.18 -5.84 0.15
CA TYR A 294 -20.34 -6.10 1.59
C TYR A 294 -21.77 -5.82 2.11
N GLY A 295 -22.70 -5.45 1.25
CA GLY A 295 -24.08 -5.14 1.59
C GLY A 295 -25.05 -6.32 1.62
#